data_416e0d7c9b5e3be219c318d83d3e0b39
#
_entry.id   416e0d7c9b5e3be219c318d83d3e0b39
#
_cell.length_a   1.000
_cell.length_b   1.000
_cell.length_c   1.000
_cell.angle_alpha   90.00
_cell.angle_beta   90.00
_cell.angle_gamma   90.00
#
_symmetry.space_group_name_H-M   'P 1'
#
loop_
_entity.id
_entity.type
_entity.pdbx_description
1 polymer ?
#
loop_
_entity_poly.entity_id
_entity_poly.type
_entity_poly.pdbx_seq_one_letter_code
_entity_poly.pdbx_strand_id
1 'polypeptide(L)'
;MCRAVPVAVDDTLISAVVPEAGPGVHGSWQLLPPLLPAQVPLRAWLACPAMDSLPRGGVLVLPEVFGVNAWVRSVAARLAAQGYVALAVPLFARTAPELELGYDEASLLQGRSHKERTTTTELLLDLGQAADWLRSRLGTAAAPLGCVGFCFGGHVALLAATLPQVGASCAFYGAGVASGRPGGGPPSLELVPAIRGRLLCLCGDQDGLIPEFDLQAIETALQGSRHRLIRVPAAGHGFMCEARDTFRAPAASLGWQQMLALFAEELGRPAAP
;
A
#
# COMPACT_ATOMS: atom_id res chain seq x y z
N MET A 1 0.63 22.20 23.97
CA MET A 1 1.90 21.45 23.73
C MET A 1 1.63 19.97 24.01
N CYS A 2 1.16 19.22 23.01
CA CYS A 2 1.08 17.76 23.11
C CYS A 2 2.38 17.19 22.56
N ARG A 3 3.21 16.67 23.45
CA ARG A 3 4.41 15.92 23.09
C ARG A 3 3.96 14.62 22.41
N ALA A 4 4.53 14.34 21.24
CA ALA A 4 4.48 13.00 20.65
C ALA A 4 5.02 12.01 21.69
N VAL A 5 4.22 11.02 22.06
CA VAL A 5 4.65 9.94 22.94
C VAL A 5 5.48 9.01 22.07
N PRO A 6 6.79 8.86 22.33
CA PRO A 6 7.55 7.81 21.67
C PRO A 6 6.95 6.47 22.09
N VAL A 7 6.49 5.68 21.14
CA VAL A 7 6.14 4.28 21.39
C VAL A 7 7.46 3.60 21.73
N ALA A 8 7.69 3.33 23.01
CA ALA A 8 8.81 2.49 23.44
C ALA A 8 8.62 1.12 22.78
N VAL A 9 9.54 0.74 21.91
CA VAL A 9 9.59 -0.62 21.38
C VAL A 9 10.10 -1.48 22.54
N ASP A 10 9.20 -2.27 23.10
CA ASP A 10 9.56 -3.27 24.10
C ASP A 10 10.38 -4.36 23.38
N ASP A 11 11.68 -4.42 23.64
CA ASP A 11 12.61 -5.38 23.05
C ASP A 11 12.23 -6.85 23.33
N THR A 12 11.30 -7.10 24.23
CA THR A 12 10.80 -8.46 24.52
C THR A 12 9.73 -8.94 23.55
N LEU A 13 9.19 -8.07 22.65
CA LEU A 13 8.18 -8.42 21.63
C LEU A 13 8.78 -8.71 20.24
N ILE A 14 10.09 -8.81 20.09
CA ILE A 14 10.81 -9.00 18.81
C ILE A 14 10.73 -10.47 18.30
N SER A 15 9.68 -11.18 18.61
CA SER A 15 9.37 -12.47 17.96
C SER A 15 8.17 -12.38 17.01
N ALA A 16 7.81 -11.19 16.53
CA ALA A 16 6.78 -11.05 15.52
C ALA A 16 7.40 -11.37 14.15
N VAL A 17 7.26 -12.61 13.73
CA VAL A 17 7.69 -13.10 12.42
C VAL A 17 6.89 -12.38 11.34
N VAL A 18 7.59 -11.91 10.29
CA VAL A 18 6.94 -11.47 9.05
C VAL A 18 6.07 -12.62 8.54
N PRO A 19 4.77 -12.43 8.29
CA PRO A 19 3.90 -13.55 7.89
C PRO A 19 4.41 -14.22 6.62
N GLU A 20 4.44 -15.52 6.60
CA GLU A 20 4.74 -16.31 5.41
C GLU A 20 3.47 -16.61 4.62
N ALA A 21 3.62 -16.87 3.31
CA ALA A 21 2.54 -17.40 2.51
C ALA A 21 2.23 -18.82 2.99
N GLY A 22 1.07 -18.99 3.63
CA GLY A 22 0.65 -20.29 4.19
C GLY A 22 0.27 -21.31 3.12
N PRO A 23 0.18 -22.60 3.47
CA PRO A 23 -0.36 -23.62 2.58
C PRO A 23 -1.81 -23.29 2.19
N GLY A 24 -2.18 -23.60 0.94
CA GLY A 24 -3.54 -23.38 0.43
C GLY A 24 -3.82 -21.97 -0.12
N VAL A 25 -2.85 -21.03 -0.09
CA VAL A 25 -2.95 -19.75 -0.78
C VAL A 25 -2.80 -19.98 -2.30
N HIS A 26 -3.73 -19.43 -3.07
CA HIS A 26 -3.71 -19.49 -4.53
C HIS A 26 -3.47 -18.11 -5.12
N GLY A 27 -2.51 -18.01 -6.05
CA GLY A 27 -2.20 -16.78 -6.77
C GLY A 27 -2.33 -16.96 -8.28
N SER A 28 -2.87 -15.96 -8.97
CA SER A 28 -3.00 -15.99 -10.43
C SER A 28 -3.06 -14.58 -11.02
N TRP A 29 -2.57 -14.45 -12.26
CA TRP A 29 -2.76 -13.24 -13.04
C TRP A 29 -4.20 -13.11 -13.49
N GLN A 30 -4.74 -11.90 -13.37
CA GLN A 30 -6.08 -11.52 -13.82
C GLN A 30 -5.94 -10.35 -14.79
N LEU A 31 -6.73 -10.38 -15.86
CA LEU A 31 -6.88 -9.24 -16.76
C LEU A 31 -8.20 -8.54 -16.41
N LEU A 32 -8.11 -7.37 -15.81
CA LEU A 32 -9.25 -6.54 -15.48
C LEU A 32 -9.63 -5.71 -16.72
N PRO A 33 -10.83 -5.90 -17.28
CA PRO A 33 -11.24 -5.15 -18.45
C PRO A 33 -11.52 -3.68 -18.10
N PRO A 34 -11.29 -2.74 -19.03
CA PRO A 34 -11.76 -1.37 -18.86
C PRO A 34 -13.29 -1.33 -18.88
N LEU A 35 -13.87 -0.54 -17.98
CA LEU A 35 -15.31 -0.30 -17.88
C LEU A 35 -15.71 1.07 -18.43
N LEU A 36 -14.74 1.99 -18.53
CA LEU A 36 -14.91 3.36 -19.01
C LEU A 36 -13.92 3.66 -20.13
N PRO A 37 -14.24 4.57 -21.08
CA PRO A 37 -13.38 4.86 -22.23
C PRO A 37 -11.94 5.30 -21.92
N ALA A 38 -11.75 5.95 -20.76
CA ALA A 38 -10.43 6.43 -20.33
C ALA A 38 -9.59 5.39 -19.56
N GLN A 39 -10.17 4.23 -19.25
CA GLN A 39 -9.49 3.12 -18.56
C GLN A 39 -8.68 2.27 -19.55
N VAL A 40 -7.71 1.55 -19.01
CA VAL A 40 -6.90 0.57 -19.75
C VAL A 40 -7.06 -0.81 -19.12
N PRO A 41 -6.78 -1.90 -19.86
CA PRO A 41 -6.73 -3.23 -19.24
C PRO A 41 -5.63 -3.28 -18.17
N LEU A 42 -5.96 -3.84 -16.99
CA LEU A 42 -4.99 -3.99 -15.91
C LEU A 42 -4.64 -5.47 -15.74
N ARG A 43 -3.38 -5.81 -15.94
CA ARG A 43 -2.85 -7.16 -15.63
C ARG A 43 -2.42 -7.19 -14.16
N ALA A 44 -3.33 -7.57 -13.27
CA ALA A 44 -3.15 -7.58 -11.83
C ALA A 44 -2.93 -9.00 -11.29
N TRP A 45 -2.20 -9.14 -10.17
CA TRP A 45 -2.01 -10.43 -9.50
C TRP A 45 -3.00 -10.58 -8.35
N LEU A 46 -3.87 -11.57 -8.45
CA LEU A 46 -4.83 -11.91 -7.39
C LEU A 46 -4.26 -13.02 -6.52
N ALA A 47 -4.25 -12.83 -5.21
CA ALA A 47 -4.00 -13.86 -4.21
C ALA A 47 -5.24 -14.06 -3.35
N CYS A 48 -5.65 -15.32 -3.20
CA CYS A 48 -6.83 -15.72 -2.43
C CYS A 48 -6.44 -16.61 -1.26
N PRO A 49 -7.14 -16.49 -0.10
CA PRO A 49 -7.00 -17.44 1.01
C PRO A 49 -7.44 -18.84 0.59
N ALA A 50 -7.15 -19.84 1.42
CA ALA A 50 -7.62 -21.20 1.21
C ALA A 50 -9.15 -21.25 1.04
N MET A 51 -9.63 -22.18 0.20
CA MET A 51 -11.04 -22.27 -0.22
C MET A 51 -12.05 -22.46 0.93
N ASP A 52 -11.60 -22.94 2.09
CA ASP A 52 -12.47 -23.30 3.21
C ASP A 52 -12.78 -22.12 4.16
N SER A 53 -12.30 -20.92 3.86
CA SER A 53 -12.51 -19.75 4.70
C SER A 53 -13.22 -18.61 3.95
N LEU A 54 -14.18 -17.99 4.63
CA LEU A 54 -14.76 -16.75 4.13
C LEU A 54 -13.74 -15.61 4.26
N PRO A 55 -13.49 -14.85 3.18
CA PRO A 55 -12.53 -13.75 3.22
C PRO A 55 -12.88 -12.69 4.28
N ARG A 56 -11.88 -12.17 4.97
CA ARG A 56 -12.01 -11.06 5.92
C ARG A 56 -12.28 -9.72 5.23
N GLY A 57 -11.93 -9.60 3.93
CA GLY A 57 -12.10 -8.42 3.10
C GLY A 57 -11.16 -8.45 1.90
N GLY A 58 -11.17 -7.39 1.11
CA GLY A 58 -10.27 -7.20 -0.03
C GLY A 58 -9.20 -6.14 0.24
N VAL A 59 -8.00 -6.34 -0.28
CA VAL A 59 -6.87 -5.42 -0.14
C VAL A 59 -6.20 -5.18 -1.50
N LEU A 60 -6.05 -3.91 -1.88
CA LEU A 60 -5.21 -3.49 -3.00
C LEU A 60 -3.75 -3.42 -2.53
N VAL A 61 -2.83 -4.01 -3.28
CA VAL A 61 -1.39 -3.99 -3.00
C VAL A 61 -0.68 -3.21 -4.09
N LEU A 62 -0.04 -2.11 -3.74
CA LEU A 62 0.56 -1.18 -4.67
C LEU A 62 2.09 -1.30 -4.65
N PRO A 63 2.71 -1.64 -5.80
CA PRO A 63 4.13 -1.90 -5.89
C PRO A 63 4.98 -0.63 -5.73
N GLU A 64 6.25 -0.86 -5.45
CA GLU A 64 7.32 0.11 -5.67
C GLU A 64 7.45 0.45 -7.18
N VAL A 65 8.44 1.22 -7.57
CA VAL A 65 8.71 1.53 -8.99
C VAL A 65 9.09 0.29 -9.83
N PHE A 66 9.25 -0.86 -9.20
CA PHE A 66 9.67 -2.11 -9.85
C PHE A 66 8.53 -2.96 -10.42
N GLY A 67 7.28 -2.45 -10.36
CA GLY A 67 6.11 -3.17 -10.86
C GLY A 67 5.64 -4.33 -9.98
N VAL A 68 4.73 -5.16 -10.50
CA VAL A 68 4.14 -6.30 -9.76
C VAL A 68 5.10 -7.50 -9.80
N ASN A 69 6.29 -7.32 -9.23
CA ASN A 69 7.35 -8.31 -9.19
C ASN A 69 7.10 -9.42 -8.15
N ALA A 70 8.05 -10.35 -8.03
CA ALA A 70 7.93 -11.50 -7.15
C ALA A 70 7.70 -11.10 -5.68
N TRP A 71 8.37 -10.03 -5.19
CA TRP A 71 8.21 -9.57 -3.82
C TRP A 71 6.78 -9.03 -3.57
N VAL A 72 6.26 -8.20 -4.46
CA VAL A 72 4.89 -7.66 -4.35
C VAL A 72 3.85 -8.77 -4.38
N ARG A 73 4.05 -9.79 -5.23
CA ARG A 73 3.20 -10.99 -5.24
C ARG A 73 3.29 -11.78 -3.94
N SER A 74 4.47 -11.85 -3.32
CA SER A 74 4.62 -12.49 -2.00
C SER A 74 3.90 -11.72 -0.91
N VAL A 75 3.89 -10.38 -0.94
CA VAL A 75 3.08 -9.56 -0.02
C VAL A 75 1.58 -9.87 -0.18
N ALA A 76 1.09 -9.96 -1.41
CA ALA A 76 -0.31 -10.34 -1.66
C ALA A 76 -0.62 -11.76 -1.13
N ALA A 77 0.29 -12.72 -1.33
CA ALA A 77 0.14 -14.07 -0.80
C ALA A 77 0.13 -14.13 0.74
N ARG A 78 0.98 -13.32 1.41
CA ARG A 78 0.99 -13.20 2.88
C ARG A 78 -0.31 -12.60 3.40
N LEU A 79 -0.86 -11.59 2.74
CA LEU A 79 -2.19 -11.04 3.08
C LEU A 79 -3.29 -12.10 2.89
N ALA A 80 -3.19 -12.91 1.84
CA ALA A 80 -4.13 -14.00 1.63
C ALA A 80 -4.01 -15.06 2.73
N ALA A 81 -2.82 -15.38 3.22
CA ALA A 81 -2.61 -16.23 4.40
C ALA A 81 -3.25 -15.66 5.68
N GLN A 82 -3.43 -14.32 5.76
CA GLN A 82 -4.15 -13.66 6.84
C GLN A 82 -5.68 -13.58 6.59
N GLY A 83 -6.17 -14.21 5.53
CA GLY A 83 -7.60 -14.30 5.21
C GLY A 83 -8.13 -13.16 4.33
N TYR A 84 -7.30 -12.30 3.76
CA TYR A 84 -7.72 -11.25 2.83
C TYR A 84 -7.63 -11.73 1.38
N VAL A 85 -8.53 -11.28 0.51
CA VAL A 85 -8.32 -11.38 -0.94
C VAL A 85 -7.48 -10.19 -1.37
N ALA A 86 -6.25 -10.42 -1.82
CA ALA A 86 -5.30 -9.38 -2.13
C ALA A 86 -5.07 -9.25 -3.64
N LEU A 87 -5.16 -8.02 -4.15
CA LEU A 87 -4.97 -7.71 -5.57
C LEU A 87 -3.77 -6.76 -5.74
N ALA A 88 -2.67 -7.28 -6.27
CA ALA A 88 -1.52 -6.44 -6.63
C ALA A 88 -1.78 -5.74 -7.97
N VAL A 89 -1.85 -4.41 -7.93
CA VAL A 89 -2.30 -3.57 -9.06
C VAL A 89 -1.09 -2.96 -9.77
N PRO A 90 -0.99 -3.05 -11.12
CA PRO A 90 0.10 -2.42 -11.87
C PRO A 90 -0.09 -0.90 -11.89
N LEU A 91 0.88 -0.14 -11.36
CA LEU A 91 0.84 1.33 -11.38
C LEU A 91 1.28 1.92 -12.73
N PHE A 92 1.87 1.11 -13.60
CA PHE A 92 2.38 1.54 -14.90
C PHE A 92 1.65 0.88 -16.07
N ALA A 93 0.38 0.50 -15.87
CA ALA A 93 -0.41 -0.19 -16.89
C ALA A 93 -0.44 0.55 -18.26
N ARG A 94 -0.33 1.87 -18.23
CA ARG A 94 -0.36 2.71 -19.45
C ARG A 94 0.97 2.79 -20.19
N THR A 95 2.08 2.47 -19.54
CA THR A 95 3.43 2.61 -20.11
C THR A 95 4.25 1.34 -20.11
N ALA A 96 3.91 0.40 -19.24
CA ALA A 96 4.54 -0.92 -19.09
C ALA A 96 3.61 -1.87 -18.33
N PRO A 97 2.55 -2.41 -18.98
CA PRO A 97 1.48 -3.18 -18.31
C PRO A 97 1.95 -4.47 -17.65
N GLU A 98 3.10 -4.99 -18.04
CA GLU A 98 3.68 -6.24 -17.53
C GLU A 98 5.01 -6.02 -16.80
N LEU A 99 5.24 -4.81 -16.27
CA LEU A 99 6.52 -4.47 -15.63
C LEU A 99 6.77 -5.34 -14.40
N GLU A 100 7.87 -6.09 -14.44
CA GLU A 100 8.42 -6.89 -13.35
C GLU A 100 9.94 -6.71 -13.32
N LEU A 101 10.44 -5.81 -12.48
CA LEU A 101 11.86 -5.48 -12.39
C LEU A 101 12.50 -6.06 -11.14
N GLY A 102 13.82 -6.28 -11.21
CA GLY A 102 14.68 -6.54 -10.07
C GLY A 102 14.98 -5.26 -9.27
N TYR A 103 15.98 -5.35 -8.36
CA TYR A 103 16.33 -4.25 -7.45
C TYR A 103 17.72 -3.65 -7.75
N ASP A 104 18.26 -3.92 -8.94
CA ASP A 104 19.50 -3.30 -9.41
C ASP A 104 19.29 -1.85 -9.87
N GLU A 105 20.39 -1.14 -10.13
CA GLU A 105 20.37 0.26 -10.52
C GLU A 105 19.67 0.49 -11.87
N ALA A 106 19.88 -0.37 -12.86
CA ALA A 106 19.24 -0.26 -14.17
C ALA A 106 17.72 -0.41 -14.05
N SER A 107 17.26 -1.37 -13.26
CA SER A 107 15.85 -1.57 -12.90
C SER A 107 15.26 -0.36 -12.20
N LEU A 108 16.00 0.27 -11.27
CA LEU A 108 15.57 1.48 -10.58
C LEU A 108 15.40 2.66 -11.56
N LEU A 109 16.35 2.87 -12.46
CA LEU A 109 16.26 3.92 -13.48
C LEU A 109 15.07 3.70 -14.43
N GLN A 110 14.87 2.46 -14.88
CA GLN A 110 13.73 2.11 -15.72
C GLN A 110 12.41 2.36 -15.00
N GLY A 111 12.26 1.89 -13.77
CA GLY A 111 11.05 2.07 -12.96
C GLY A 111 10.74 3.56 -12.70
N ARG A 112 11.77 4.36 -12.42
CA ARG A 112 11.63 5.83 -12.29
C ARG A 112 11.14 6.49 -13.58
N SER A 113 11.63 6.07 -14.73
CA SER A 113 11.18 6.61 -16.03
C SER A 113 9.69 6.36 -16.28
N HIS A 114 9.14 5.23 -15.81
CA HIS A 114 7.71 4.98 -15.87
C HIS A 114 6.94 5.81 -14.85
N LYS A 115 7.46 5.96 -13.62
CA LYS A 115 6.86 6.81 -12.57
C LYS A 115 6.69 8.26 -13.07
N GLU A 116 7.69 8.84 -13.72
CA GLU A 116 7.67 10.23 -14.22
C GLU A 116 6.57 10.48 -15.25
N ARG A 117 6.06 9.42 -15.90
CA ARG A 117 4.98 9.50 -16.89
C ARG A 117 3.60 9.22 -16.32
N THR A 118 3.49 9.00 -15.01
CA THR A 118 2.18 8.79 -14.35
C THR A 118 1.54 10.11 -13.96
N THR A 119 0.23 10.15 -13.95
CA THR A 119 -0.55 11.25 -13.39
C THR A 119 -1.46 10.79 -12.27
N THR A 120 -1.77 11.67 -11.32
CA THR A 120 -2.70 11.38 -10.23
C THR A 120 -4.07 10.96 -10.76
N THR A 121 -4.57 11.62 -11.80
CA THR A 121 -5.86 11.33 -12.41
C THR A 121 -5.92 9.91 -12.99
N GLU A 122 -4.89 9.51 -13.74
CA GLU A 122 -4.82 8.17 -14.34
C GLU A 122 -4.67 7.08 -13.27
N LEU A 123 -3.80 7.32 -12.27
CA LEU A 123 -3.61 6.39 -11.15
C LEU A 123 -4.93 6.16 -10.39
N LEU A 124 -5.66 7.21 -10.05
CA LEU A 124 -6.94 7.09 -9.35
C LEU A 124 -8.02 6.42 -10.21
N LEU A 125 -8.02 6.65 -11.52
CA LEU A 125 -8.92 5.99 -12.46
C LEU A 125 -8.66 4.48 -12.52
N ASP A 126 -7.39 4.08 -12.64
CA ASP A 126 -6.98 2.68 -12.70
C ASP A 126 -7.20 1.96 -11.35
N LEU A 127 -6.93 2.65 -10.24
CA LEU A 127 -7.19 2.10 -8.91
C LEU A 127 -8.69 1.98 -8.60
N GLY A 128 -9.51 2.92 -9.05
CA GLY A 128 -10.97 2.81 -8.97
C GLY A 128 -11.50 1.58 -9.71
N GLN A 129 -11.00 1.33 -10.94
CA GLN A 129 -11.31 0.12 -11.71
C GLN A 129 -10.91 -1.16 -10.95
N ALA A 130 -9.70 -1.21 -10.40
CA ALA A 130 -9.22 -2.36 -9.63
C ALA A 130 -10.05 -2.58 -8.36
N ALA A 131 -10.43 -1.50 -7.67
CA ALA A 131 -11.26 -1.54 -6.48
C ALA A 131 -12.67 -2.07 -6.79
N ASP A 132 -13.31 -1.57 -7.82
CA ASP A 132 -14.65 -2.01 -8.22
C ASP A 132 -14.63 -3.48 -8.67
N TRP A 133 -13.60 -3.89 -9.43
CA TRP A 133 -13.42 -5.27 -9.81
C TRP A 133 -13.26 -6.19 -8.60
N LEU A 134 -12.41 -5.81 -7.62
CA LEU A 134 -12.19 -6.60 -6.41
C LEU A 134 -13.45 -6.72 -5.57
N ARG A 135 -14.22 -5.64 -5.40
CA ARG A 135 -15.50 -5.63 -4.67
C ARG A 135 -16.53 -6.53 -5.33
N SER A 136 -16.63 -6.50 -6.67
CA SER A 136 -17.54 -7.39 -7.40
C SER A 136 -17.15 -8.85 -7.22
N ARG A 137 -15.86 -9.17 -7.19
CA ARG A 137 -15.33 -10.50 -6.96
C ARG A 137 -15.64 -11.04 -5.57
N LEU A 138 -15.69 -10.16 -4.57
CA LEU A 138 -16.03 -10.52 -3.19
C LEU A 138 -17.54 -10.64 -2.94
N GLY A 139 -18.36 -10.25 -3.90
CA GLY A 139 -19.80 -10.21 -3.72
C GLY A 139 -20.27 -9.17 -2.68
N THR A 140 -19.41 -8.22 -2.32
CA THR A 140 -19.62 -7.23 -1.25
C THR A 140 -19.51 -5.82 -1.79
N ALA A 141 -20.41 -5.44 -2.71
CA ALA A 141 -20.34 -4.12 -3.36
C ALA A 141 -20.31 -2.91 -2.40
N ALA A 142 -20.70 -3.09 -1.14
CA ALA A 142 -20.75 -2.02 -0.13
C ALA A 142 -19.57 -2.07 0.87
N ALA A 143 -18.84 -3.20 0.99
CA ALA A 143 -17.75 -3.31 1.97
C ALA A 143 -16.55 -2.46 1.57
N PRO A 144 -15.90 -1.76 2.53
CA PRO A 144 -14.68 -1.02 2.26
C PRO A 144 -13.50 -1.96 2.00
N LEU A 145 -12.58 -1.51 1.14
CA LEU A 145 -11.34 -2.20 0.86
C LEU A 145 -10.19 -1.64 1.69
N GLY A 146 -9.20 -2.49 1.95
CA GLY A 146 -7.86 -2.08 2.34
C GLY A 146 -7.03 -1.66 1.14
N CYS A 147 -6.03 -0.84 1.39
CA CYS A 147 -4.98 -0.51 0.44
C CYS A 147 -3.64 -0.50 1.17
N VAL A 148 -2.62 -1.13 0.60
CA VAL A 148 -1.25 -1.02 1.08
C VAL A 148 -0.34 -0.70 -0.08
N GLY A 149 0.61 0.20 0.14
CA GLY A 149 1.57 0.56 -0.88
C GLY A 149 2.97 0.82 -0.32
N PHE A 150 3.97 0.63 -1.18
CA PHE A 150 5.39 0.68 -0.83
C PHE A 150 6.13 1.66 -1.73
N CYS A 151 6.99 2.52 -1.19
CA CYS A 151 7.75 3.52 -1.96
C CYS A 151 6.81 4.41 -2.79
N PHE A 152 6.91 4.37 -4.11
CA PHE A 152 5.96 5.05 -4.99
C PHE A 152 4.54 4.56 -4.76
N GLY A 153 4.33 3.24 -4.58
CA GLY A 153 3.04 2.69 -4.17
C GLY A 153 2.57 3.22 -2.81
N GLY A 154 3.48 3.55 -1.89
CA GLY A 154 3.16 4.21 -0.62
C GLY A 154 2.61 5.63 -0.83
N HIS A 155 3.22 6.39 -1.74
CA HIS A 155 2.66 7.68 -2.17
C HIS A 155 1.26 7.50 -2.79
N VAL A 156 1.13 6.53 -3.69
CA VAL A 156 -0.14 6.23 -4.37
C VAL A 156 -1.19 5.69 -3.39
N ALA A 157 -0.81 5.00 -2.31
CA ALA A 157 -1.73 4.55 -1.26
C ALA A 157 -2.38 5.73 -0.50
N LEU A 158 -1.66 6.84 -0.31
CA LEU A 158 -2.26 8.08 0.20
C LEU A 158 -3.31 8.61 -0.78
N LEU A 159 -3.00 8.64 -2.08
CA LEU A 159 -3.97 9.05 -3.11
C LEU A 159 -5.19 8.11 -3.13
N ALA A 160 -4.96 6.79 -3.10
CA ALA A 160 -6.01 5.78 -3.08
C ALA A 160 -6.95 5.91 -1.88
N ALA A 161 -6.46 6.42 -0.73
CA ALA A 161 -7.28 6.67 0.45
C ALA A 161 -8.42 7.68 0.21
N THR A 162 -8.34 8.49 -0.86
CA THR A 162 -9.41 9.41 -1.26
C THR A 162 -10.54 8.72 -2.04
N LEU A 163 -10.31 7.49 -2.52
CA LEU A 163 -11.33 6.73 -3.23
C LEU A 163 -12.43 6.27 -2.28
N PRO A 164 -13.71 6.37 -2.66
CA PRO A 164 -14.82 5.97 -1.80
C PRO A 164 -14.86 4.47 -1.47
N GLN A 165 -14.18 3.64 -2.26
CA GLN A 165 -14.06 2.22 -2.04
C GLN A 165 -13.05 1.86 -0.94
N VAL A 166 -12.11 2.76 -0.60
CA VAL A 166 -11.01 2.49 0.33
C VAL A 166 -11.36 2.97 1.73
N GLY A 167 -11.51 2.04 2.67
CA GLY A 167 -11.79 2.32 4.09
C GLY A 167 -10.55 2.40 4.96
N ALA A 168 -9.47 1.72 4.55
CA ALA A 168 -8.20 1.72 5.27
C ALA A 168 -7.03 1.75 4.30
N SER A 169 -6.07 2.63 4.51
CA SER A 169 -4.87 2.71 3.68
C SER A 169 -3.61 2.73 4.52
N CYS A 170 -2.63 1.91 4.15
CA CYS A 170 -1.31 1.82 4.77
C CYS A 170 -0.24 2.23 3.76
N ALA A 171 0.43 3.35 4.00
CA ALA A 171 1.44 3.94 3.14
C ALA A 171 2.83 3.72 3.73
N PHE A 172 3.59 2.77 3.20
CA PHE A 172 4.97 2.53 3.60
C PHE A 172 5.93 3.41 2.81
N TYR A 173 6.74 4.17 3.53
CA TYR A 173 7.81 5.04 3.01
C TYR A 173 7.43 5.77 1.70
N GLY A 174 6.23 6.35 1.68
CA GLY A 174 5.69 7.10 0.55
C GLY A 174 6.40 8.44 0.34
N ALA A 175 7.53 8.44 -0.37
CA ALA A 175 8.31 9.64 -0.62
C ALA A 175 7.59 10.61 -1.57
N GLY A 176 7.79 11.91 -1.38
CA GLY A 176 7.30 12.98 -2.25
C GLY A 176 5.87 13.43 -1.97
N VAL A 177 5.18 12.87 -0.98
CA VAL A 177 3.81 13.29 -0.62
C VAL A 177 3.73 14.74 -0.14
N ALA A 178 4.82 15.23 0.46
CA ALA A 178 4.93 16.61 0.98
C ALA A 178 5.35 17.63 -0.07
N SER A 179 5.92 17.20 -1.21
CA SER A 179 6.51 18.10 -2.20
C SER A 179 5.73 18.22 -3.51
N GLY A 180 4.84 17.27 -3.81
CA GLY A 180 4.06 17.27 -5.06
C GLY A 180 3.18 16.04 -5.18
N ARG A 181 2.73 15.78 -6.41
CA ARG A 181 1.95 14.60 -6.78
C ARG A 181 2.30 14.10 -8.19
N PRO A 182 2.05 12.84 -8.51
CA PRO A 182 2.26 12.31 -9.86
C PRO A 182 1.56 13.15 -10.93
N GLY A 183 2.30 13.54 -11.95
CA GLY A 183 1.82 14.42 -13.02
C GLY A 183 1.88 15.91 -12.70
N GLY A 184 2.43 16.30 -11.53
CA GLY A 184 2.57 17.69 -11.10
C GLY A 184 1.37 18.21 -10.29
N GLY A 185 1.53 19.42 -9.77
CA GLY A 185 0.53 20.09 -8.93
C GLY A 185 0.92 20.15 -7.45
N PRO A 186 0.01 20.61 -6.58
CA PRO A 186 0.28 20.80 -5.16
C PRO A 186 0.57 19.46 -4.44
N PRO A 187 1.17 19.50 -3.23
CA PRO A 187 1.47 18.32 -2.46
C PRO A 187 0.28 17.37 -2.28
N SER A 188 0.53 16.06 -2.33
CA SER A 188 -0.53 15.05 -2.09
C SER A 188 -1.10 15.14 -0.69
N LEU A 189 -0.36 15.67 0.29
CA LEU A 189 -0.84 15.92 1.65
C LEU A 189 -2.07 16.85 1.72
N GLU A 190 -2.25 17.73 0.73
CA GLU A 190 -3.45 18.58 0.65
C GLU A 190 -4.75 17.79 0.42
N LEU A 191 -4.64 16.52 0.02
CA LEU A 191 -5.78 15.63 -0.15
C LEU A 191 -6.22 14.92 1.14
N VAL A 192 -5.43 15.01 2.21
CA VAL A 192 -5.75 14.37 3.50
C VAL A 192 -7.16 14.70 4.00
N PRO A 193 -7.68 15.94 3.92
CA PRO A 193 -9.05 16.24 4.33
C PRO A 193 -10.15 15.53 3.52
N ALA A 194 -9.82 15.03 2.32
CA ALA A 194 -10.77 14.28 1.49
C ALA A 194 -10.82 12.78 1.83
N ILE A 195 -9.91 12.27 2.66
CA ILE A 195 -9.83 10.87 3.05
C ILE A 195 -10.96 10.55 4.03
N ARG A 196 -11.85 9.65 3.63
CA ARG A 196 -12.99 9.23 4.46
C ARG A 196 -12.67 8.06 5.37
N GLY A 197 -11.82 7.16 4.92
CA GLY A 197 -11.34 6.01 5.66
C GLY A 197 -10.24 6.38 6.67
N ARG A 198 -9.38 5.45 6.99
CA ARG A 198 -8.24 5.65 7.88
C ARG A 198 -6.93 5.51 7.11
N LEU A 199 -6.03 6.48 7.27
CA LEU A 199 -4.69 6.45 6.69
C LEU A 199 -3.66 6.21 7.79
N LEU A 200 -2.75 5.27 7.54
CA LEU A 200 -1.56 5.01 8.35
C LEU A 200 -0.33 5.18 7.46
N CYS A 201 0.53 6.13 7.80
CA CYS A 201 1.83 6.29 7.17
C CYS A 201 2.91 5.66 8.07
N LEU A 202 3.83 4.86 7.49
CA LEU A 202 4.99 4.35 8.18
C LEU A 202 6.25 4.76 7.41
N CYS A 203 7.06 5.60 8.03
CA CYS A 203 8.28 6.15 7.44
C CYS A 203 9.45 5.86 8.36
N GLY A 204 10.57 5.40 7.77
CA GLY A 204 11.81 5.22 8.53
C GLY A 204 12.40 6.55 8.95
N ASP A 205 12.96 6.63 10.16
CA ASP A 205 13.64 7.82 10.66
C ASP A 205 15.02 8.06 10.02
N GLN A 206 15.53 7.08 9.26
CA GLN A 206 16.76 7.16 8.49
C GLN A 206 16.53 7.11 6.97
N ASP A 207 15.31 7.43 6.52
CA ASP A 207 14.97 7.43 5.10
C ASP A 207 15.43 8.71 4.42
N GLY A 208 16.53 8.64 3.66
CA GLY A 208 17.06 9.79 2.92
C GLY A 208 16.13 10.35 1.82
N LEU A 209 15.07 9.63 1.44
CA LEU A 209 14.06 10.10 0.50
C LEU A 209 12.87 10.80 1.19
N ILE A 210 12.79 10.73 2.52
CA ILE A 210 11.78 11.38 3.36
C ILE A 210 12.49 12.10 4.50
N PRO A 211 13.13 13.25 4.22
CA PRO A 211 13.88 13.98 5.24
C PRO A 211 12.97 14.49 6.36
N GLU A 212 13.56 14.91 7.46
CA GLU A 212 12.86 15.37 8.66
C GLU A 212 11.79 16.43 8.36
N PHE A 213 12.07 17.32 7.40
CA PHE A 213 11.09 18.32 6.96
C PHE A 213 9.81 17.69 6.40
N ASP A 214 9.94 16.63 5.58
CA ASP A 214 8.80 15.92 5.01
C ASP A 214 8.04 15.14 6.10
N LEU A 215 8.75 14.52 7.06
CA LEU A 215 8.13 13.86 8.20
C LEU A 215 7.29 14.82 9.03
N GLN A 216 7.80 16.02 9.31
CA GLN A 216 7.07 17.07 10.02
C GLN A 216 5.85 17.57 9.22
N ALA A 217 5.97 17.70 7.89
CA ALA A 217 4.85 18.07 7.04
C ALA A 217 3.74 17.00 7.07
N ILE A 218 4.10 15.71 7.03
CA ILE A 218 3.14 14.61 7.18
C ILE A 218 2.47 14.66 8.55
N GLU A 219 3.23 14.80 9.62
CA GLU A 219 2.67 14.91 10.98
C GLU A 219 1.67 16.08 11.10
N THR A 220 2.04 17.23 10.56
CA THR A 220 1.19 18.42 10.55
C THR A 220 -0.11 18.17 9.78
N ALA A 221 -0.02 17.58 8.60
CA ALA A 221 -1.20 17.30 7.77
C ALA A 221 -2.15 16.27 8.41
N LEU A 222 -1.63 15.35 9.23
CA LEU A 222 -2.44 14.33 9.91
C LEU A 222 -2.94 14.77 11.28
N GLN A 223 -2.47 15.92 11.80
CA GLN A 223 -2.81 16.39 13.14
C GLN A 223 -4.31 16.65 13.29
N GLY A 224 -4.89 16.24 14.43
CA GLY A 224 -6.31 16.44 14.72
C GLY A 224 -7.27 15.52 13.95
N SER A 225 -6.74 14.62 13.12
CA SER A 225 -7.50 13.62 12.40
C SER A 225 -7.38 12.22 13.03
N ARG A 226 -8.11 11.24 12.49
CA ARG A 226 -7.95 9.81 12.86
C ARG A 226 -6.78 9.13 12.13
N HIS A 227 -6.09 9.84 11.25
CA HIS A 227 -4.93 9.35 10.53
C HIS A 227 -3.68 9.37 11.39
N ARG A 228 -2.68 8.56 11.07
CA ARG A 228 -1.48 8.44 11.90
C ARG A 228 -0.21 8.36 11.04
N LEU A 229 0.88 8.95 11.54
CA LEU A 229 2.25 8.64 11.13
C LEU A 229 2.92 7.81 12.23
N ILE A 230 3.60 6.74 11.84
CA ILE A 230 4.55 6.02 12.67
C ILE A 230 5.94 6.25 12.09
N ARG A 231 6.82 6.87 12.87
CA ARG A 231 8.24 6.95 12.57
C ARG A 231 8.88 5.64 13.03
N VAL A 232 9.43 4.89 12.07
CA VAL A 232 10.01 3.57 12.33
C VAL A 232 11.49 3.73 12.65
N PRO A 233 11.93 3.36 13.88
CA PRO A 233 13.29 3.60 14.32
C PRO A 233 14.31 2.80 13.51
N ALA A 234 15.49 3.38 13.27
CA ALA A 234 16.64 2.76 12.60
C ALA A 234 16.31 2.12 11.24
N ALA A 235 15.29 2.65 10.54
CA ALA A 235 14.83 2.15 9.26
C ALA A 235 15.06 3.19 8.15
N GLY A 236 15.61 2.74 7.02
CA GLY A 236 15.76 3.51 5.79
C GLY A 236 14.64 3.21 4.79
N HIS A 237 14.80 3.73 3.57
CA HIS A 237 13.85 3.50 2.47
C HIS A 237 13.82 2.02 2.06
N GLY A 238 12.63 1.42 1.97
CA GLY A 238 12.47 0.03 1.52
C GLY A 238 12.64 -1.01 2.62
N PHE A 239 12.56 -0.64 3.90
CA PHE A 239 12.78 -1.54 5.04
C PHE A 239 11.85 -2.77 5.08
N MET A 240 10.74 -2.76 4.35
CA MET A 240 9.80 -3.88 4.27
C MET A 240 10.24 -5.00 3.31
N CYS A 241 11.12 -4.69 2.36
CA CYS A 241 11.42 -5.58 1.23
C CYS A 241 12.63 -6.47 1.51
N GLU A 242 12.41 -7.76 1.72
CA GLU A 242 13.45 -8.75 1.99
C GLU A 242 14.43 -8.96 0.82
N ALA A 243 14.05 -8.55 -0.39
CA ALA A 243 14.90 -8.63 -1.57
C ALA A 243 15.86 -7.41 -1.73
N ARG A 244 15.87 -6.49 -0.75
CA ARG A 244 16.71 -5.29 -0.77
C ARG A 244 17.69 -5.27 0.42
N ASP A 245 18.87 -4.71 0.22
CA ASP A 245 19.89 -4.54 1.27
C ASP A 245 19.41 -3.62 2.42
N THR A 246 18.39 -2.80 2.13
CA THR A 246 17.78 -1.89 3.11
C THR A 246 16.73 -2.58 4.00
N PHE A 247 16.47 -3.86 3.80
CA PHE A 247 15.54 -4.63 4.64
C PHE A 247 15.98 -4.59 6.11
N ARG A 248 14.99 -4.40 6.99
CA ARG A 248 15.19 -4.43 8.45
C ARG A 248 14.08 -5.25 9.10
N ALA A 249 14.42 -6.45 9.53
CA ALA A 249 13.44 -7.40 10.07
C ALA A 249 12.60 -6.84 11.23
N PRO A 250 13.16 -6.14 12.24
CA PRO A 250 12.34 -5.54 13.30
C PRO A 250 11.37 -4.48 12.78
N ALA A 251 11.82 -3.63 11.85
CA ALA A 251 11.00 -2.59 11.24
C ALA A 251 9.88 -3.19 10.36
N ALA A 252 10.20 -4.22 9.59
CA ALA A 252 9.22 -4.95 8.78
C ALA A 252 8.17 -5.65 9.64
N SER A 253 8.59 -6.27 10.73
CA SER A 253 7.70 -6.91 11.71
C SER A 253 6.70 -5.90 12.31
N LEU A 254 7.20 -4.75 12.78
CA LEU A 254 6.36 -3.64 13.24
C LEU A 254 5.39 -3.18 12.13
N GLY A 255 5.90 -3.02 10.91
CA GLY A 255 5.08 -2.62 9.76
C GLY A 255 3.93 -3.57 9.48
N TRP A 256 4.20 -4.88 9.44
CA TRP A 256 3.18 -5.91 9.28
C TRP A 256 2.15 -5.88 10.41
N GLN A 257 2.59 -5.80 11.66
CA GLN A 257 1.71 -5.74 12.82
C GLN A 257 0.75 -4.54 12.74
N GLN A 258 1.27 -3.36 12.47
CA GLN A 258 0.46 -2.13 12.42
C GLN A 258 -0.51 -2.13 11.23
N MET A 259 -0.09 -2.62 10.08
CA MET A 259 -0.96 -2.77 8.89
C MET A 259 -2.08 -3.76 9.13
N LEU A 260 -1.79 -4.95 9.68
CA LEU A 260 -2.80 -5.97 9.95
C LEU A 260 -3.77 -5.52 11.05
N ALA A 261 -3.30 -4.79 12.07
CA ALA A 261 -4.17 -4.19 13.08
C ALA A 261 -5.13 -3.17 12.46
N LEU A 262 -4.62 -2.27 11.59
CA LEU A 262 -5.45 -1.32 10.85
C LEU A 262 -6.54 -2.03 10.02
N PHE A 263 -6.18 -3.06 9.27
CA PHE A 263 -7.13 -3.80 8.45
C PHE A 263 -8.14 -4.58 9.28
N ALA A 264 -7.73 -5.14 10.42
CA ALA A 264 -8.65 -5.83 11.32
C ALA A 264 -9.70 -4.88 11.93
N GLU A 265 -9.29 -3.66 12.26
CA GLU A 265 -10.18 -2.64 12.82
C GLU A 265 -11.17 -2.10 11.78
N GLU A 266 -10.71 -1.81 10.56
CA GLU A 266 -11.47 -1.04 9.58
C GLU A 266 -12.18 -1.89 8.51
N LEU A 267 -11.71 -3.13 8.26
CA LEU A 267 -12.29 -4.05 7.27
C LEU A 267 -13.02 -5.21 7.94
N GLY A 268 -13.11 -5.20 9.28
CA GLY A 268 -13.83 -6.22 10.04
C GLY A 268 -15.23 -6.41 9.46
N ARG A 269 -15.69 -7.67 9.36
CA ARG A 269 -17.04 -8.00 8.88
C ARG A 269 -18.05 -7.14 9.62
N PRO A 270 -19.00 -6.49 8.92
CA PRO A 270 -20.20 -6.03 9.61
C PRO A 270 -20.76 -7.24 10.37
N ALA A 271 -21.11 -7.04 11.64
CA ALA A 271 -21.83 -8.05 12.40
C ALA A 271 -22.97 -8.55 11.49
N ALA A 272 -23.11 -9.89 11.39
CA ALA A 272 -24.23 -10.47 10.70
C ALA A 272 -25.52 -9.89 11.31
N PRO A 273 -26.49 -9.50 10.50
CA PRO A 273 -27.76 -8.95 11.00
C PRO A 273 -28.46 -9.92 11.95
#